data_eb9ef91491db7eb225c9d33e2a82d51f
#
_entry.id   eb9ef91491db7eb225c9d33e2a82d51f
#
_cell.length_a   1.000
_cell.length_b   1.000
_cell.length_c   1.000
_cell.angle_alpha   90.00
_cell.angle_beta   90.00
_cell.angle_gamma   90.00
#
_symmetry.space_group_name_H-M   'P 1'
#
loop_
_entity.id
_entity.type
_entity.pdbx_description
1 polymer ?
#
loop_
_entity_poly.entity_id
_entity_poly.type
_entity_poly.pdbx_seq_one_letter_code
_entity_poly.pdbx_strand_id
1 'polypeptide(L)'
;PPRGVMEDTKNEDDPSETVYKVISISDGVATLRNEKTDETVTASVDDIVALARFDKPIYAGLKEIGRVERGGDKPYHVVINGENYHALQTLVYAYQGQVDCIYIDPPYNTGATDWKYNNNYVGKDDKYRHSKWLTFMEDRLRLAKKLLNPKDSVLIVTIDEKEYLRLGLLLEQEFPNANIQMVSIGINPAAVARDSEFGRFDEYAFFVMLGGAAPLRMELGKGWVTTKGRT
;
A
#
# COMPACT_ATOMS: atom_id res chain seq x y z
N PRO A 1 -9.79 0.80 -19.41
CA PRO A 1 -10.25 -0.27 -18.54
C PRO A 1 -9.96 -1.62 -19.21
N PRO A 2 -9.40 -2.61 -18.48
CA PRO A 2 -9.18 -3.92 -19.05
C PRO A 2 -10.53 -4.52 -19.43
N ARG A 3 -10.62 -5.02 -20.64
CA ARG A 3 -11.84 -5.67 -21.16
C ARG A 3 -11.90 -7.07 -20.53
N GLY A 4 -12.66 -7.22 -19.42
CA GLY A 4 -12.93 -8.52 -18.81
C GLY A 4 -13.85 -9.34 -19.70
N VAL A 5 -13.66 -10.67 -19.70
CA VAL A 5 -14.62 -11.64 -20.23
C VAL A 5 -15.45 -12.07 -19.02
N MET A 6 -16.78 -11.99 -19.10
CA MET A 6 -17.69 -12.37 -18.03
C MET A 6 -18.59 -13.52 -18.50
N GLU A 7 -18.94 -14.43 -17.59
CA GLU A 7 -19.77 -15.60 -17.82
C GLU A 7 -21.07 -15.52 -17.02
N ASP A 8 -22.17 -16.04 -17.58
CA ASP A 8 -23.44 -16.17 -16.90
C ASP A 8 -23.47 -17.47 -16.05
N THR A 9 -23.58 -17.34 -14.71
CA THR A 9 -23.48 -18.46 -13.75
C THR A 9 -24.80 -19.19 -13.47
N LYS A 10 -25.90 -18.90 -14.19
CA LYS A 10 -27.23 -19.45 -13.85
C LYS A 10 -27.45 -20.93 -14.19
N ASN A 11 -26.48 -21.64 -14.80
CA ASN A 11 -26.63 -23.07 -15.12
C ASN A 11 -25.33 -23.84 -14.81
N GLU A 12 -25.19 -24.29 -13.57
CA GLU A 12 -24.09 -25.18 -13.16
C GLU A 12 -24.10 -26.55 -13.86
N ASP A 13 -25.16 -26.92 -14.57
CA ASP A 13 -25.33 -28.23 -15.24
C ASP A 13 -25.34 -28.18 -16.77
N ASP A 14 -25.08 -27.05 -17.43
CA ASP A 14 -25.05 -26.94 -18.87
C ASP A 14 -23.61 -26.94 -19.41
N PRO A 15 -23.17 -27.98 -20.17
CA PRO A 15 -21.83 -28.03 -20.74
C PRO A 15 -21.59 -27.01 -21.87
N SER A 16 -22.55 -26.20 -22.23
CA SER A 16 -22.39 -25.09 -23.19
C SER A 16 -22.08 -23.77 -22.47
N GLU A 17 -20.93 -23.67 -21.82
CA GLU A 17 -20.42 -22.41 -21.25
C GLU A 17 -20.33 -21.33 -22.32
N THR A 18 -21.30 -20.40 -22.29
CA THR A 18 -21.31 -19.28 -23.25
C THR A 18 -20.55 -18.11 -22.66
N VAL A 19 -19.38 -17.84 -23.20
CA VAL A 19 -18.52 -16.72 -22.77
C VAL A 19 -18.91 -15.47 -23.53
N TYR A 20 -19.15 -14.38 -22.79
CA TYR A 20 -19.52 -13.07 -23.30
C TYR A 20 -18.43 -12.03 -23.06
N LYS A 21 -18.29 -11.10 -23.99
CA LYS A 21 -17.43 -9.93 -23.82
C LYS A 21 -18.27 -8.76 -23.32
N VAL A 22 -17.86 -8.14 -22.22
CA VAL A 22 -18.49 -6.92 -21.71
C VAL A 22 -18.21 -5.76 -22.66
N ILE A 23 -19.27 -5.15 -23.19
CA ILE A 23 -19.22 -3.96 -24.06
C ILE A 23 -19.29 -2.69 -23.21
N SER A 24 -20.24 -2.63 -22.29
CA SER A 24 -20.47 -1.48 -21.40
C SER A 24 -21.13 -1.94 -20.10
N ILE A 25 -20.96 -1.13 -19.05
CA ILE A 25 -21.70 -1.27 -17.80
C ILE A 25 -22.27 0.10 -17.47
N SER A 26 -23.60 0.18 -17.24
CA SER A 26 -24.30 1.36 -16.79
C SER A 26 -25.39 0.98 -15.81
N ASP A 27 -25.48 1.72 -14.69
CA ASP A 27 -26.51 1.55 -13.66
C ASP A 27 -26.69 0.11 -13.15
N GLY A 28 -25.57 -0.62 -13.02
CA GLY A 28 -25.61 -2.01 -12.54
C GLY A 28 -26.02 -3.05 -13.58
N VAL A 29 -26.20 -2.64 -14.83
CA VAL A 29 -26.51 -3.51 -15.97
C VAL A 29 -25.35 -3.57 -16.93
N ALA A 30 -24.87 -4.78 -17.23
CA ALA A 30 -23.83 -5.03 -18.21
C ALA A 30 -24.46 -5.37 -19.56
N THR A 31 -23.94 -4.74 -20.62
CA THR A 31 -24.20 -5.13 -22.01
C THR A 31 -23.12 -6.11 -22.44
N LEU A 32 -23.50 -7.30 -22.80
CA LEU A 32 -22.66 -8.45 -23.08
C LEU A 32 -22.79 -8.83 -24.56
N ARG A 33 -21.68 -9.18 -25.21
CA ARG A 33 -21.66 -9.66 -26.60
C ARG A 33 -21.09 -11.08 -26.64
N ASN A 34 -21.82 -11.99 -27.22
CA ASN A 34 -21.36 -13.33 -27.47
C ASN A 34 -20.25 -13.33 -28.51
N GLU A 35 -19.07 -13.86 -28.18
CA GLU A 35 -17.92 -13.87 -29.11
C GLU A 35 -18.08 -14.83 -30.30
N LYS A 36 -19.04 -15.78 -30.21
CA LYS A 36 -19.28 -16.77 -31.27
C LYS A 36 -20.43 -16.37 -32.19
N THR A 37 -21.54 -15.86 -31.63
CA THR A 37 -22.75 -15.53 -32.41
C THR A 37 -22.91 -14.05 -32.75
N ASP A 38 -22.08 -13.20 -32.12
CA ASP A 38 -22.15 -11.73 -32.23
C ASP A 38 -23.43 -11.09 -31.64
N GLU A 39 -24.26 -11.90 -31.00
CA GLU A 39 -25.48 -11.44 -30.34
C GLU A 39 -25.18 -10.65 -29.08
N THR A 40 -26.01 -9.62 -28.83
CA THR A 40 -25.86 -8.75 -27.66
C THR A 40 -27.00 -9.04 -26.68
N VAL A 41 -26.66 -9.28 -25.42
CA VAL A 41 -27.62 -9.49 -24.31
C VAL A 41 -27.29 -8.54 -23.17
N THR A 42 -28.26 -8.32 -22.28
CA THR A 42 -28.05 -7.52 -21.06
C THR A 42 -28.25 -8.40 -19.84
N ALA A 43 -27.40 -8.23 -18.84
CA ALA A 43 -27.49 -8.96 -17.55
C ALA A 43 -27.18 -8.00 -16.39
N SER A 44 -27.71 -8.29 -15.20
CA SER A 44 -27.27 -7.58 -14.01
C SER A 44 -25.80 -7.89 -13.70
N VAL A 45 -25.04 -6.90 -13.25
CA VAL A 45 -23.64 -7.11 -12.83
C VAL A 45 -23.53 -8.12 -11.68
N ASP A 46 -24.58 -8.24 -10.86
CA ASP A 46 -24.65 -9.21 -9.76
C ASP A 46 -24.94 -10.66 -10.23
N ASP A 47 -25.38 -10.83 -11.48
CA ASP A 47 -25.71 -12.13 -12.08
C ASP A 47 -24.57 -12.70 -12.96
N ILE A 48 -23.45 -11.99 -13.09
CA ILE A 48 -22.34 -12.37 -13.97
C ILE A 48 -21.04 -12.54 -13.18
N VAL A 49 -20.19 -13.49 -13.61
CA VAL A 49 -18.87 -13.74 -13.01
C VAL A 49 -17.79 -13.42 -14.02
N ALA A 50 -16.78 -12.69 -13.57
CA ALA A 50 -15.62 -12.41 -14.40
C ALA A 50 -14.74 -13.65 -14.55
N LEU A 51 -14.61 -14.15 -15.78
CA LEU A 51 -13.65 -15.20 -16.12
C LEU A 51 -12.29 -14.57 -16.42
N ALA A 52 -11.29 -15.00 -15.68
CA ALA A 52 -9.89 -14.71 -15.99
C ALA A 52 -9.31 -15.86 -16.82
N ARG A 53 -8.84 -15.58 -18.03
CA ARG A 53 -7.97 -16.50 -18.73
C ARG A 53 -6.62 -16.55 -18.01
N PHE A 54 -6.02 -17.73 -17.90
CA PHE A 54 -4.72 -17.96 -17.26
C PHE A 54 -3.58 -17.10 -17.82
N ASP A 55 -3.73 -16.61 -19.06
CA ASP A 55 -2.77 -15.79 -19.78
C ASP A 55 -3.00 -14.26 -19.64
N LYS A 56 -4.06 -13.85 -18.94
CA LYS A 56 -4.37 -12.42 -18.73
C LYS A 56 -4.36 -12.05 -17.25
N PRO A 57 -3.53 -11.08 -16.85
CA PRO A 57 -3.53 -10.62 -15.49
C PRO A 57 -4.87 -9.98 -15.11
N ILE A 58 -5.43 -10.38 -13.97
CA ILE A 58 -6.58 -9.71 -13.36
C ILE A 58 -6.04 -8.53 -12.56
N TYR A 59 -6.61 -7.35 -12.80
CA TYR A 59 -6.30 -6.16 -12.04
C TYR A 59 -7.44 -5.85 -11.09
N ALA A 60 -7.13 -5.69 -9.80
CA ALA A 60 -8.09 -5.20 -8.83
C ALA A 60 -8.53 -3.78 -9.21
N GLY A 61 -9.82 -3.49 -9.10
CA GLY A 61 -10.38 -2.15 -9.28
C GLY A 61 -10.82 -1.54 -7.95
N LEU A 62 -10.97 -0.21 -7.93
CA LEU A 62 -11.56 0.51 -6.80
C LEU A 62 -13.03 0.80 -7.10
N LYS A 63 -13.91 0.55 -6.11
CA LYS A 63 -15.32 0.92 -6.15
C LYS A 63 -15.54 2.08 -5.17
N GLU A 64 -16.13 3.17 -5.64
CA GLU A 64 -16.54 4.25 -4.74
C GLU A 64 -17.71 3.77 -3.87
N ILE A 65 -17.56 3.89 -2.56
CA ILE A 65 -18.57 3.48 -1.57
C ILE A 65 -19.20 4.68 -0.85
N GLY A 66 -18.63 5.86 -0.99
CA GLY A 66 -19.15 7.08 -0.41
C GLY A 66 -18.29 8.29 -0.69
N ARG A 67 -18.88 9.48 -0.60
CA ARG A 67 -18.23 10.77 -0.84
C ARG A 67 -18.76 11.81 0.14
N VAL A 68 -17.87 12.70 0.58
CA VAL A 68 -18.20 13.87 1.39
C VAL A 68 -17.75 15.12 0.64
N GLU A 69 -18.70 15.94 0.21
CA GLU A 69 -18.44 17.14 -0.55
C GLU A 69 -18.46 18.39 0.35
N ARG A 70 -17.29 18.86 0.76
CA ARG A 70 -17.15 20.06 1.62
C ARG A 70 -16.05 21.02 1.13
N GLY A 71 -15.32 20.67 0.09
CA GLY A 71 -14.09 21.35 -0.32
C GLY A 71 -14.25 22.37 -1.44
N GLY A 72 -15.42 22.52 -2.07
CA GLY A 72 -15.58 23.27 -3.32
C GLY A 72 -14.66 22.70 -4.40
N ASP A 73 -13.81 23.52 -4.99
CA ASP A 73 -12.91 23.11 -6.09
C ASP A 73 -11.59 22.47 -5.61
N LYS A 74 -11.43 22.17 -4.30
CA LYS A 74 -10.23 21.53 -3.78
C LYS A 74 -10.18 20.06 -4.16
N PRO A 75 -8.97 19.48 -4.37
CA PRO A 75 -8.82 18.05 -4.61
C PRO A 75 -9.31 17.22 -3.42
N TYR A 76 -9.85 16.05 -3.71
CA TYR A 76 -10.35 15.13 -2.70
C TYR A 76 -9.22 14.45 -1.92
N HIS A 77 -9.45 14.25 -0.63
CA HIS A 77 -8.75 13.23 0.13
C HIS A 77 -9.42 11.89 -0.12
N VAL A 78 -8.63 10.87 -0.41
CA VAL A 78 -9.14 9.53 -0.74
C VAL A 78 -8.78 8.55 0.37
N VAL A 79 -9.78 7.79 0.83
CA VAL A 79 -9.59 6.68 1.77
C VAL A 79 -9.87 5.39 1.03
N ILE A 80 -8.90 4.50 0.98
CA ILE A 80 -9.01 3.20 0.32
C ILE A 80 -9.03 2.11 1.39
N ASN A 81 -10.16 1.39 1.49
CA ASN A 81 -10.30 0.24 2.38
C ASN A 81 -10.07 -1.05 1.57
N GLY A 82 -9.02 -1.78 1.90
CA GLY A 82 -8.64 -2.99 1.21
C GLY A 82 -7.30 -3.55 1.69
N GLU A 83 -6.89 -4.67 1.13
CA GLU A 83 -5.53 -5.18 1.36
C GLU A 83 -4.51 -4.21 0.73
N ASN A 84 -3.52 -3.80 1.51
CA ASN A 84 -2.59 -2.73 1.16
C ASN A 84 -1.83 -2.99 -0.17
N TYR A 85 -1.36 -4.21 -0.39
CA TYR A 85 -0.61 -4.57 -1.60
C TYR A 85 -1.47 -4.38 -2.86
N HIS A 86 -2.72 -4.85 -2.84
CA HIS A 86 -3.64 -4.71 -3.97
C HIS A 86 -4.08 -3.26 -4.17
N ALA A 87 -4.27 -2.50 -3.10
CA ALA A 87 -4.55 -1.07 -3.18
C ALA A 87 -3.39 -0.32 -3.86
N LEU A 88 -2.14 -0.59 -3.46
CA LEU A 88 -0.96 0.00 -4.09
C LEU A 88 -0.83 -0.37 -5.57
N GLN A 89 -1.08 -1.65 -5.94
CA GLN A 89 -1.10 -2.07 -7.35
C GLN A 89 -2.10 -1.24 -8.17
N THR A 90 -3.30 -1.02 -7.64
CA THR A 90 -4.33 -0.23 -8.32
C THR A 90 -3.91 1.22 -8.49
N LEU A 91 -3.28 1.82 -7.48
CA LEU A 91 -2.81 3.21 -7.53
C LEU A 91 -1.71 3.42 -8.56
N VAL A 92 -0.87 2.43 -8.86
CA VAL A 92 0.18 2.54 -9.88
C VAL A 92 -0.38 2.95 -11.25
N TYR A 93 -1.58 2.49 -11.62
CA TYR A 93 -2.18 2.87 -12.91
C TYR A 93 -2.46 4.36 -13.05
N ALA A 94 -2.89 5.00 -11.96
CA ALA A 94 -3.29 6.40 -12.00
C ALA A 94 -2.17 7.37 -11.57
N TYR A 95 -1.28 6.91 -10.68
CA TYR A 95 -0.34 7.78 -9.96
C TYR A 95 1.13 7.39 -10.11
N GLN A 96 1.50 6.56 -11.09
CA GLN A 96 2.89 6.20 -11.32
C GLN A 96 3.77 7.44 -11.51
N GLY A 97 4.81 7.57 -10.69
CA GLY A 97 5.77 8.66 -10.75
C GLY A 97 5.21 10.04 -10.38
N GLN A 98 4.06 10.11 -9.69
CA GLN A 98 3.38 11.36 -9.38
C GLN A 98 3.24 11.65 -7.88
N VAL A 99 3.62 10.71 -7.02
CA VAL A 99 3.50 10.86 -5.57
C VAL A 99 4.75 11.52 -5.01
N ASP A 100 4.60 12.65 -4.33
CA ASP A 100 5.71 13.42 -3.77
C ASP A 100 6.12 12.94 -2.38
N CYS A 101 5.19 12.36 -1.61
CA CYS A 101 5.47 11.86 -0.28
C CYS A 101 4.68 10.59 0.01
N ILE A 102 5.37 9.58 0.53
CA ILE A 102 4.76 8.37 1.09
C ILE A 102 5.20 8.25 2.54
N TYR A 103 4.25 8.14 3.46
CA TYR A 103 4.50 7.81 4.86
C TYR A 103 3.90 6.45 5.17
N ILE A 104 4.69 5.56 5.77
CA ILE A 104 4.25 4.23 6.19
C ILE A 104 4.71 3.91 7.60
N ASP A 105 3.84 3.23 8.33
CA ASP A 105 4.07 2.69 9.65
C ASP A 105 3.76 1.18 9.59
N PRO A 106 4.74 0.35 9.18
CA PRO A 106 4.54 -1.07 8.97
C PRO A 106 4.43 -1.83 10.29
N PRO A 107 3.94 -3.09 10.29
CA PRO A 107 4.02 -3.94 11.48
C PRO A 107 5.48 -4.08 11.91
N TYR A 108 5.76 -3.86 13.21
CA TYR A 108 7.13 -3.86 13.75
C TYR A 108 7.69 -5.27 14.01
N ASN A 109 6.93 -6.30 13.66
CA ASN A 109 7.34 -7.70 13.80
C ASN A 109 7.73 -8.10 15.24
N THR A 110 7.01 -7.53 16.22
CA THR A 110 7.27 -7.77 17.66
C THR A 110 6.96 -9.19 18.11
N GLY A 111 6.22 -9.96 17.29
CA GLY A 111 5.72 -11.29 17.61
C GLY A 111 4.33 -11.29 18.24
N ALA A 112 3.64 -10.15 18.26
CA ALA A 112 2.29 -10.00 18.82
C ALA A 112 1.17 -10.63 17.96
N THR A 113 1.50 -11.33 16.86
CA THR A 113 0.53 -11.93 15.92
C THR A 113 -0.44 -10.92 15.32
N ASP A 114 0.04 -9.71 15.08
CA ASP A 114 -0.71 -8.56 14.57
C ASP A 114 -0.68 -8.40 13.04
N TRP A 115 0.12 -9.21 12.35
CA TRP A 115 0.20 -9.20 10.89
C TRP A 115 0.23 -10.62 10.30
N LYS A 116 -0.07 -10.73 8.99
CA LYS A 116 -0.19 -12.00 8.27
C LYS A 116 0.78 -12.08 7.10
N TYR A 117 1.28 -13.30 6.86
CA TYR A 117 1.97 -13.69 5.66
C TYR A 117 1.28 -14.92 5.07
N ASN A 118 0.89 -14.86 3.80
CA ASN A 118 0.10 -15.91 3.13
C ASN A 118 -1.13 -16.34 3.98
N ASN A 119 -1.91 -15.37 4.44
CA ASN A 119 -3.10 -15.54 5.29
C ASN A 119 -2.88 -16.12 6.69
N ASN A 120 -1.65 -16.46 7.06
CA ASN A 120 -1.33 -16.96 8.39
C ASN A 120 -0.71 -15.86 9.26
N TYR A 121 -1.14 -15.75 10.52
CA TYR A 121 -0.52 -14.85 11.48
C TYR A 121 0.93 -15.26 11.77
N VAL A 122 1.81 -14.27 11.88
CA VAL A 122 3.24 -14.46 12.18
C VAL A 122 3.49 -14.15 13.65
N GLY A 123 3.85 -15.19 14.42
CA GLY A 123 4.13 -15.09 15.86
C GLY A 123 5.63 -15.08 16.17
N LYS A 124 5.96 -14.88 17.46
CA LYS A 124 7.33 -14.83 17.95
C LYS A 124 8.12 -16.14 17.75
N ASP A 125 7.43 -17.29 17.75
CA ASP A 125 8.01 -18.62 17.61
C ASP A 125 8.26 -19.02 16.14
N ASP A 126 7.87 -18.16 15.20
CA ASP A 126 8.11 -18.38 13.77
C ASP A 126 9.57 -18.13 13.44
N LYS A 127 10.31 -19.21 13.14
CA LYS A 127 11.74 -19.17 12.80
C LYS A 127 12.05 -18.32 11.56
N TYR A 128 11.09 -18.13 10.68
CA TYR A 128 11.22 -17.36 9.43
C TYR A 128 10.56 -15.98 9.50
N ARG A 129 10.15 -15.51 10.67
CA ARG A 129 9.41 -14.24 10.81
C ARG A 129 10.12 -13.05 10.19
N HIS A 130 11.44 -12.96 10.30
CA HIS A 130 12.22 -11.85 9.75
C HIS A 130 12.28 -11.89 8.22
N SER A 131 12.49 -13.08 7.61
CA SER A 131 12.48 -13.23 6.15
C SER A 131 11.08 -13.03 5.55
N LYS A 132 10.04 -13.50 6.23
CA LYS A 132 8.64 -13.23 5.84
C LYS A 132 8.33 -11.75 5.89
N TRP A 133 8.79 -11.05 6.93
CA TRP A 133 8.62 -9.61 7.06
C TRP A 133 9.37 -8.84 5.96
N LEU A 134 10.60 -9.23 5.64
CA LEU A 134 11.37 -8.65 4.54
C LEU A 134 10.64 -8.81 3.20
N THR A 135 10.15 -10.00 2.88
CA THR A 135 9.37 -10.22 1.64
C THR A 135 8.09 -9.37 1.62
N PHE A 136 7.37 -9.33 2.75
CA PHE A 136 6.18 -8.49 2.90
C PHE A 136 6.48 -7.00 2.64
N MET A 137 7.60 -6.49 3.14
CA MET A 137 8.03 -5.10 2.94
C MET A 137 8.53 -4.86 1.52
N GLU A 138 9.37 -5.75 0.99
CA GLU A 138 9.95 -5.65 -0.34
C GLU A 138 8.87 -5.46 -1.42
N ASP A 139 7.83 -6.28 -1.40
CA ASP A 139 6.72 -6.19 -2.36
C ASP A 139 6.04 -4.81 -2.34
N ARG A 140 5.85 -4.25 -1.14
CA ARG A 140 5.21 -2.94 -0.96
C ARG A 140 6.13 -1.78 -1.30
N LEU A 141 7.41 -1.87 -0.95
CA LEU A 141 8.42 -0.86 -1.27
C LEU A 141 8.65 -0.76 -2.78
N ARG A 142 8.59 -1.88 -3.52
CA ARG A 142 8.65 -1.89 -4.99
C ARG A 142 7.48 -1.17 -5.63
N LEU A 143 6.28 -1.28 -5.07
CA LEU A 143 5.12 -0.53 -5.53
C LEU A 143 5.21 0.95 -5.14
N ALA A 144 5.63 1.24 -3.91
CA ALA A 144 5.88 2.61 -3.46
C ALA A 144 6.90 3.32 -4.37
N LYS A 145 7.99 2.65 -4.73
CA LYS A 145 9.00 3.17 -5.67
C LYS A 145 8.40 3.53 -7.03
N LYS A 146 7.45 2.73 -7.55
CA LYS A 146 6.76 3.05 -8.82
C LYS A 146 5.85 4.26 -8.70
N LEU A 147 5.27 4.50 -7.54
CA LEU A 147 4.38 5.64 -7.28
C LEU A 147 5.15 6.94 -7.09
N LEU A 148 6.30 6.89 -6.42
CA LEU A 148 7.11 8.07 -6.09
C LEU A 148 7.62 8.79 -7.33
N ASN A 149 7.58 10.12 -7.28
CA ASN A 149 8.18 11.00 -8.26
C ASN A 149 9.71 10.85 -8.23
N PRO A 150 10.35 10.36 -9.30
CA PRO A 150 11.78 10.08 -9.26
C PRO A 150 12.66 11.34 -9.23
N LYS A 151 12.07 12.53 -9.50
CA LYS A 151 12.79 13.79 -9.54
C LYS A 151 12.87 14.49 -8.20
N ASP A 152 11.82 14.37 -7.37
CA ASP A 152 11.72 15.08 -6.10
C ASP A 152 10.61 14.44 -5.25
N SER A 153 10.98 13.50 -4.40
CA SER A 153 10.02 12.84 -3.51
C SER A 153 10.69 12.23 -2.29
N VAL A 154 9.90 11.91 -1.27
CA VAL A 154 10.37 11.28 -0.05
C VAL A 154 9.49 10.10 0.36
N LEU A 155 10.12 8.99 0.74
CA LEU A 155 9.48 7.91 1.47
C LEU A 155 9.94 7.98 2.94
N ILE A 156 8.98 7.96 3.86
CA ILE A 156 9.23 7.94 5.31
C ILE A 156 8.71 6.61 5.86
N VAL A 157 9.57 5.87 6.56
CA VAL A 157 9.22 4.58 7.16
C VAL A 157 9.57 4.58 8.64
N THR A 158 8.57 4.46 9.50
CA THR A 158 8.80 4.29 10.95
C THR A 158 9.03 2.83 11.29
N ILE A 159 9.87 2.55 12.28
CA ILE A 159 10.23 1.19 12.71
C ILE A 159 10.83 1.19 14.13
N ASP A 160 10.76 0.06 14.81
CA ASP A 160 11.42 -0.15 16.09
C ASP A 160 12.77 -0.90 15.98
N GLU A 161 13.37 -1.19 17.15
CA GLU A 161 14.63 -1.91 17.22
C GLU A 161 14.58 -3.36 16.70
N LYS A 162 13.42 -3.95 16.43
CA LYS A 162 13.32 -5.35 16.01
C LYS A 162 13.74 -5.54 14.54
N GLU A 163 13.39 -4.59 13.68
CA GLU A 163 13.61 -4.73 12.25
C GLU A 163 14.39 -3.56 11.60
N TYR A 164 14.79 -2.51 12.33
CA TYR A 164 15.41 -1.33 11.73
C TYR A 164 16.68 -1.63 10.91
N LEU A 165 17.53 -2.57 11.39
CA LEU A 165 18.75 -2.96 10.65
C LEU A 165 18.40 -3.63 9.31
N ARG A 166 17.41 -4.52 9.32
CA ARG A 166 16.98 -5.23 8.12
C ARG A 166 16.26 -4.31 7.15
N LEU A 167 15.44 -3.41 7.68
CA LEU A 167 14.78 -2.37 6.89
C LEU A 167 15.80 -1.47 6.22
N GLY A 168 16.84 -1.02 6.94
CA GLY A 168 17.89 -0.18 6.36
C GLY A 168 18.55 -0.84 5.16
N LEU A 169 18.98 -2.10 5.30
CA LEU A 169 19.57 -2.87 4.19
C LEU A 169 18.61 -3.06 3.01
N LEU A 170 17.34 -3.32 3.29
CA LEU A 170 16.32 -3.46 2.25
C LEU A 170 16.07 -2.14 1.52
N LEU A 171 16.03 -1.01 2.23
CA LEU A 171 15.89 0.31 1.62
C LEU A 171 17.08 0.66 0.73
N GLU A 172 18.33 0.37 1.15
CA GLU A 172 19.51 0.54 0.31
C GLU A 172 19.45 -0.31 -0.96
N GLN A 173 18.98 -1.55 -0.85
CA GLN A 173 18.80 -2.45 -2.00
C GLN A 173 17.73 -1.95 -2.98
N GLU A 174 16.57 -1.56 -2.48
CA GLU A 174 15.43 -1.14 -3.32
C GLU A 174 15.59 0.29 -3.87
N PHE A 175 16.33 1.17 -3.16
CA PHE A 175 16.53 2.58 -3.54
C PHE A 175 18.01 2.96 -3.64
N PRO A 176 18.81 2.30 -4.50
CA PRO A 176 20.27 2.44 -4.53
C PRO A 176 20.77 3.85 -4.90
N ASN A 177 19.91 4.68 -5.50
CA ASN A 177 20.24 6.05 -5.90
C ASN A 177 19.60 7.11 -4.99
N ALA A 178 18.93 6.72 -3.92
CA ALA A 178 18.33 7.66 -2.99
C ALA A 178 19.31 8.06 -1.88
N ASN A 179 19.11 9.26 -1.32
CA ASN A 179 19.77 9.64 -0.08
C ASN A 179 18.94 9.10 1.09
N ILE A 180 19.49 8.15 1.84
CA ILE A 180 18.80 7.50 2.95
C ILE A 180 19.36 8.00 4.27
N GLN A 181 18.49 8.51 5.13
CA GLN A 181 18.84 8.99 6.46
C GLN A 181 17.95 8.35 7.51
N MET A 182 18.54 7.76 8.56
CA MET A 182 17.83 7.29 9.73
C MET A 182 17.84 8.36 10.82
N VAL A 183 16.71 8.60 11.44
CA VAL A 183 16.51 9.54 12.56
C VAL A 183 15.94 8.79 13.74
N SER A 184 16.54 8.96 14.93
CA SER A 184 16.00 8.46 16.20
C SER A 184 14.91 9.41 16.72
N ILE A 185 13.78 8.85 17.14
CA ILE A 185 12.61 9.58 17.64
C ILE A 185 12.38 9.19 19.09
N GLY A 186 12.53 10.13 20.01
CA GLY A 186 12.23 9.90 21.42
C GLY A 186 10.72 9.73 21.64
N ILE A 187 10.30 8.53 22.06
CA ILE A 187 8.88 8.21 22.30
C ILE A 187 8.51 8.29 23.79
N ASN A 188 9.43 7.93 24.66
CA ASN A 188 9.21 7.97 26.11
C ASN A 188 10.51 8.37 26.85
N PRO A 189 10.63 9.62 27.29
CA PRO A 189 11.83 10.11 27.99
C PRO A 189 12.15 9.36 29.28
N ALA A 190 11.15 8.74 29.93
CA ALA A 190 11.34 7.97 31.16
C ALA A 190 11.87 6.54 30.87
N ALA A 191 11.92 6.14 29.61
CA ALA A 191 12.17 4.80 29.13
C ALA A 191 11.14 3.76 29.65
N VAL A 192 11.05 2.65 28.98
CA VAL A 192 10.28 1.48 29.46
C VAL A 192 11.28 0.51 30.09
N ALA A 193 11.14 0.27 31.38
CA ALA A 193 11.95 -0.73 32.08
C ALA A 193 11.69 -2.11 31.50
N ARG A 194 12.76 -2.87 31.28
CA ARG A 194 12.71 -4.25 30.80
C ARG A 194 13.52 -5.14 31.73
N ASP A 195 13.02 -6.34 31.96
CA ASP A 195 13.77 -7.32 32.75
C ASP A 195 15.02 -7.76 31.97
N SER A 196 16.19 -7.59 32.59
CA SER A 196 17.49 -7.99 32.05
C SER A 196 17.95 -7.25 30.77
N GLU A 197 17.33 -6.13 30.41
CA GLU A 197 17.69 -5.29 29.26
C GLU A 197 17.77 -3.81 29.67
N PHE A 198 18.49 -3.02 28.86
CA PHE A 198 18.43 -1.55 29.00
C PHE A 198 17.04 -1.04 28.67
N GLY A 199 16.57 -0.03 29.39
CA GLY A 199 15.32 0.68 29.08
C GLY A 199 15.39 1.33 27.70
N ARG A 200 14.31 1.21 26.93
CA ARG A 200 14.17 1.80 25.61
C ARG A 200 13.36 3.08 25.68
N PHE A 201 13.80 4.13 24.99
CA PHE A 201 13.11 5.41 24.93
C PHE A 201 12.87 5.92 23.51
N ASP A 202 13.37 5.25 22.47
CA ASP A 202 13.33 5.70 21.08
C ASP A 202 12.79 4.66 20.09
N GLU A 203 12.36 5.16 18.97
CA GLU A 203 12.06 4.47 17.72
C GLU A 203 12.79 5.16 16.58
N TYR A 204 12.70 4.62 15.38
CA TYR A 204 13.44 5.13 14.23
C TYR A 204 12.50 5.51 13.09
N ALA A 205 12.89 6.54 12.34
CA ALA A 205 12.29 6.84 11.04
C ALA A 205 13.40 6.87 9.99
N PHE A 206 13.17 6.14 8.89
CA PHE A 206 14.00 6.24 7.70
C PHE A 206 13.38 7.24 6.73
N PHE A 207 14.19 8.20 6.28
CA PHE A 207 13.86 9.14 5.23
C PHE A 207 14.62 8.73 3.98
N VAL A 208 13.90 8.29 2.96
CA VAL A 208 14.45 7.89 1.65
C VAL A 208 14.11 9.01 0.68
N MET A 209 15.10 9.85 0.35
CA MET A 209 14.95 11.04 -0.47
C MET A 209 15.40 10.75 -1.90
N LEU A 210 14.52 10.94 -2.87
CA LEU A 210 14.75 10.67 -4.28
C LEU A 210 15.02 11.97 -5.05
N GLY A 211 15.91 11.88 -6.02
CA GLY A 211 16.22 13.01 -6.92
C GLY A 211 16.76 14.22 -6.20
N GLY A 212 16.07 15.34 -6.29
CA GLY A 212 16.43 16.61 -5.65
C GLY A 212 15.90 16.80 -4.23
N ALA A 213 15.15 15.83 -3.68
CA ALA A 213 14.56 15.95 -2.35
C ALA A 213 15.64 16.11 -1.27
N ALA A 214 15.47 17.10 -0.42
CA ALA A 214 16.39 17.39 0.68
C ALA A 214 15.65 18.06 1.84
N PRO A 215 16.12 17.88 3.10
CA PRO A 215 15.59 18.59 4.23
C PRO A 215 15.77 20.10 4.08
N LEU A 216 14.70 20.86 4.30
CA LEU A 216 14.76 22.30 4.37
C LEU A 216 15.07 22.74 5.80
N ARG A 217 15.92 23.77 5.95
CA ARG A 217 16.12 24.40 7.25
C ARG A 217 14.84 25.13 7.64
N MET A 218 14.25 24.72 8.76
CA MET A 218 13.14 25.46 9.36
C MET A 218 13.72 26.59 10.24
N GLU A 219 13.33 27.83 9.97
CA GLU A 219 13.54 28.92 10.91
C GLU A 219 12.52 28.76 12.04
N LEU A 220 12.98 28.32 13.20
CA LEU A 220 12.16 28.28 14.40
C LEU A 220 11.91 29.73 14.86
N GLY A 221 10.67 30.19 14.79
CA GLY A 221 10.29 31.47 15.33
C GLY A 221 10.60 31.56 16.85
N LYS A 222 10.81 32.78 17.37
CA LYS A 222 11.20 33.03 18.78
C LYS A 222 10.32 32.31 19.82
N GLY A 223 9.09 31.96 19.50
CA GLY A 223 8.17 31.23 20.38
C GLY A 223 8.49 29.75 20.57
N TRP A 224 9.38 29.16 19.74
CA TRP A 224 9.79 27.74 19.83
C TRP A 224 11.06 27.54 20.64
N VAL A 225 11.78 28.65 20.95
CA VAL A 225 13.00 28.58 21.76
C VAL A 225 12.61 28.87 23.20
N THR A 226 12.38 27.84 23.99
CA THR A 226 12.23 27.98 25.44
C THR A 226 13.60 28.17 26.08
N THR A 227 13.93 29.39 26.50
CA THR A 227 15.16 29.71 27.23
C THR A 227 15.13 29.31 28.71
N LYS A 228 14.13 28.58 29.16
CA LYS A 228 14.12 28.08 30.55
C LYS A 228 14.98 26.81 30.62
N GLY A 229 16.27 27.04 30.91
CA GLY A 229 17.12 25.96 31.45
C GLY A 229 16.47 25.43 32.72
N ARG A 230 16.28 24.10 32.79
CA ARG A 230 16.06 23.43 34.08
C ARG A 230 17.35 23.54 34.87
N THR A 231 17.33 24.30 35.95
CA THR A 231 18.27 24.20 37.08
C THR A 231 18.04 22.88 37.79
#